data_382274a9ee772bde597f4b6503ba5718
#
_entry.id   382274a9ee772bde597f4b6503ba5718
#
_cell.length_a   1.000
_cell.length_b   1.000
_cell.length_c   1.000
_cell.angle_alpha   90.00
_cell.angle_beta   90.00
_cell.angle_gamma   90.00
#
_symmetry.space_group_name_H-M   'P 1'
#
loop_
_entity.id
_entity.type
_entity.pdbx_description
1 polymer ?
#
loop_
_entity_poly.entity_id
_entity_poly.type
_entity_poly.pdbx_seq_one_letter_code
_entity_poly.pdbx_strand_id
1 'polypeptide(L)'
;MDKLNVREFREHFCIPNGVFVELMDGEVVTTEKSEDNAIFFTKEQFNAGLRFPLLSLFKEFLHFTQIPPAYIYPNMVRVLMGCSILSMLFNLDLSLLEVLFIYSIKKGKNDIFSFVASLPSLQLVTSLPDSTKEAAKGHVLVKGLWAGLTVHPDRHFAPNQSLKVPGMNKLFLVLPRFQVRSALLGG
;
A
#
# COMPACT_ATOMS: atom_id res chain seq x y z
N MET A 1 18.96 2.03 -20.03
CA MET A 1 18.36 1.22 -18.95
C MET A 1 17.66 0.06 -19.63
N ASP A 2 18.20 -1.13 -19.49
CA ASP A 2 17.68 -2.32 -20.15
C ASP A 2 16.26 -2.61 -19.68
N LYS A 3 15.38 -2.90 -20.66
CA LYS A 3 14.00 -3.27 -20.34
C LYS A 3 14.02 -4.63 -19.66
N LEU A 4 13.78 -4.66 -18.35
CA LEU A 4 13.62 -5.90 -17.63
C LEU A 4 12.48 -6.69 -18.31
N ASN A 5 12.75 -7.93 -18.72
CA ASN A 5 11.68 -8.78 -19.23
C ASN A 5 10.85 -9.35 -18.07
N VAL A 6 9.67 -9.90 -18.37
CA VAL A 6 8.74 -10.42 -17.35
C VAL A 6 9.37 -11.50 -16.48
N ARG A 7 10.23 -12.35 -17.05
CA ARG A 7 10.90 -13.43 -16.31
C ARG A 7 11.88 -12.86 -15.29
N GLU A 8 12.76 -11.96 -15.74
CA GLU A 8 13.72 -11.27 -14.86
C GLU A 8 13.04 -10.49 -13.76
N PHE A 9 11.92 -9.82 -14.09
CA PHE A 9 11.10 -9.11 -13.10
C PHE A 9 10.56 -10.06 -12.03
N ARG A 10 10.01 -11.22 -12.44
CA ARG A 10 9.50 -12.23 -11.50
C ARG A 10 10.57 -12.79 -10.59
N GLU A 11 11.76 -13.11 -11.16
CA GLU A 11 12.89 -13.63 -10.42
C GLU A 11 13.42 -12.58 -9.42
N HIS A 12 13.60 -11.33 -9.88
CA HIS A 12 14.11 -10.23 -9.05
C HIS A 12 13.21 -9.92 -7.86
N PHE A 13 11.91 -9.90 -8.06
CA PHE A 13 10.94 -9.58 -6.99
C PHE A 13 10.35 -10.82 -6.30
N CYS A 14 10.87 -12.02 -6.57
CA CYS A 14 10.42 -13.29 -5.97
C CYS A 14 8.91 -13.50 -6.08
N ILE A 15 8.34 -13.25 -7.26
CA ILE A 15 6.90 -13.36 -7.47
C ILE A 15 6.51 -14.84 -7.59
N PRO A 16 5.57 -15.33 -6.78
CA PRO A 16 5.14 -16.73 -6.80
C PRO A 16 4.58 -17.17 -8.16
N ASN A 17 4.76 -18.45 -8.49
CA ASN A 17 4.33 -18.99 -9.79
C ASN A 17 2.82 -18.87 -10.06
N GLY A 18 1.98 -18.84 -9.02
CA GLY A 18 0.53 -18.67 -9.16
C GLY A 18 0.06 -17.24 -9.45
N VAL A 19 0.98 -16.27 -9.49
CA VAL A 19 0.69 -14.86 -9.76
C VAL A 19 1.03 -14.54 -11.21
N PHE A 20 0.03 -14.16 -12.00
CA PHE A 20 0.26 -13.71 -13.37
C PHE A 20 0.69 -12.23 -13.35
N VAL A 21 1.75 -11.92 -14.10
CA VAL A 21 2.32 -10.56 -14.19
C VAL A 21 2.57 -10.20 -15.65
N GLU A 22 2.17 -9.01 -16.03
CA GLU A 22 2.42 -8.40 -17.33
C GLU A 22 3.03 -7.00 -17.15
N LEU A 23 4.12 -6.72 -17.84
CA LEU A 23 4.77 -5.40 -17.80
C LEU A 23 4.19 -4.52 -18.89
N MET A 24 3.66 -3.37 -18.51
CA MET A 24 3.05 -2.43 -19.45
C MET A 24 3.98 -1.22 -19.66
N ASP A 25 4.36 -1.00 -20.91
CA ASP A 25 5.16 0.15 -21.31
C ASP A 25 4.24 1.30 -21.75
N GLY A 26 4.22 2.36 -20.96
CA GLY A 26 3.87 3.71 -21.43
C GLY A 26 2.40 4.09 -21.59
N GLU A 27 1.42 3.23 -21.36
CA GLU A 27 0.01 3.61 -21.44
C GLU A 27 -0.57 4.10 -20.13
N VAL A 28 -1.42 5.14 -20.23
CA VAL A 28 -2.26 5.61 -19.14
C VAL A 28 -3.25 4.50 -18.80
N VAL A 29 -3.11 3.95 -17.60
CA VAL A 29 -4.03 2.96 -17.07
C VAL A 29 -5.38 3.63 -16.82
N THR A 30 -6.33 3.41 -17.73
CA THR A 30 -7.72 3.72 -17.45
C THR A 30 -8.26 2.63 -16.52
N THR A 31 -8.67 3.04 -15.33
CA THR A 31 -9.29 2.17 -14.31
C THR A 31 -10.57 1.47 -14.79
N GLU A 32 -11.08 1.87 -15.97
CA GLU A 32 -12.36 1.42 -16.53
C GLU A 32 -12.31 0.05 -17.22
N LYS A 33 -11.13 -0.51 -17.47
CA LYS A 33 -10.95 -1.82 -18.12
C LYS A 33 -10.26 -2.83 -17.22
N SER A 34 -10.64 -2.93 -15.94
CA SER A 34 -10.17 -4.07 -15.18
C SER A 34 -11.03 -5.29 -15.55
N GLU A 35 -10.45 -6.20 -16.32
CA GLU A 35 -10.92 -7.58 -16.35
C GLU A 35 -11.01 -8.09 -14.91
N ASP A 36 -11.97 -8.95 -14.61
CA ASP A 36 -12.14 -9.50 -13.27
C ASP A 36 -10.81 -10.00 -12.70
N ASN A 37 -10.46 -9.53 -11.51
CA ASN A 37 -9.22 -9.84 -10.78
C ASN A 37 -7.90 -9.28 -11.35
N ALA A 38 -7.93 -8.22 -12.14
CA ALA A 38 -6.74 -7.53 -12.59
C ALA A 38 -6.48 -6.26 -11.76
N ILE A 39 -5.27 -6.11 -11.22
CA ILE A 39 -4.86 -4.96 -10.41
C ILE A 39 -3.56 -4.38 -10.97
N PHE A 40 -3.53 -3.06 -11.12
CA PHE A 40 -2.35 -2.34 -11.58
C PHE A 40 -1.51 -1.85 -10.41
N PHE A 41 -0.21 -2.13 -10.51
CA PHE A 41 0.83 -1.59 -9.63
C PHE A 41 1.85 -0.80 -10.45
N THR A 42 2.75 -0.10 -9.79
CA THR A 42 3.91 0.52 -10.45
C THR A 42 5.18 -0.27 -10.14
N LYS A 43 6.16 -0.24 -11.04
CA LYS A 43 7.48 -0.87 -10.81
C LYS A 43 8.14 -0.34 -9.54
N GLU A 44 7.96 0.95 -9.26
CA GLU A 44 8.52 1.61 -8.08
C GLU A 44 7.95 1.10 -6.76
N GLN A 45 6.72 0.58 -6.77
CA GLN A 45 6.14 -0.04 -5.58
C GLN A 45 6.84 -1.35 -5.23
N PHE A 46 7.28 -2.12 -6.23
CA PHE A 46 8.09 -3.32 -6.01
C PHE A 46 9.48 -2.95 -5.48
N ASN A 47 10.11 -1.88 -6.00
CA ASN A 47 11.36 -1.34 -5.47
C ASN A 47 11.20 -0.84 -4.02
N ALA A 48 10.01 -0.34 -3.67
CA ALA A 48 9.69 0.08 -2.31
C ALA A 48 9.45 -1.08 -1.33
N GLY A 49 9.44 -2.33 -1.81
CA GLY A 49 9.30 -3.52 -0.98
C GLY A 49 7.98 -4.28 -1.14
N LEU A 50 7.14 -3.93 -2.13
CA LEU A 50 5.94 -4.71 -2.42
C LEU A 50 6.30 -6.16 -2.72
N ARG A 51 5.61 -7.10 -2.07
CA ARG A 51 5.80 -8.54 -2.23
C ARG A 51 4.46 -9.25 -2.28
N PHE A 52 4.46 -10.43 -2.89
CA PHE A 52 3.32 -11.32 -2.92
C PHE A 52 3.58 -12.63 -2.15
N PRO A 53 2.56 -13.17 -1.48
CA PRO A 53 1.21 -12.63 -1.28
C PRO A 53 1.22 -11.31 -0.51
N LEU A 54 0.23 -10.45 -0.74
CA LEU A 54 0.12 -9.19 -0.01
C LEU A 54 -0.04 -9.43 1.48
N LEU A 55 0.72 -8.69 2.28
CA LEU A 55 0.64 -8.76 3.74
C LEU A 55 -0.70 -8.21 4.24
N SER A 56 -1.17 -8.71 5.38
CA SER A 56 -2.50 -8.40 5.93
C SER A 56 -2.75 -6.91 6.09
N LEU A 57 -1.80 -6.17 6.65
CA LEU A 57 -1.90 -4.73 6.85
C LEU A 57 -2.07 -3.96 5.53
N PHE A 58 -1.39 -4.39 4.46
CA PHE A 58 -1.55 -3.76 3.14
C PHE A 58 -2.92 -4.07 2.52
N LYS A 59 -3.40 -5.31 2.65
CA LYS A 59 -4.75 -5.70 2.21
C LYS A 59 -5.82 -4.91 2.97
N GLU A 60 -5.70 -4.80 4.28
CA GLU A 60 -6.59 -4.03 5.13
C GLU A 60 -6.63 -2.56 4.72
N PHE A 61 -5.46 -1.96 4.43
CA PHE A 61 -5.37 -0.60 3.92
C PHE A 61 -6.14 -0.43 2.61
N LEU A 62 -5.97 -1.33 1.64
CA LEU A 62 -6.69 -1.27 0.37
C LEU A 62 -8.21 -1.41 0.57
N HIS A 63 -8.65 -2.34 1.41
CA HIS A 63 -10.07 -2.51 1.74
C HIS A 63 -10.66 -1.30 2.46
N PHE A 64 -9.90 -0.70 3.35
CA PHE A 64 -10.35 0.49 4.09
C PHE A 64 -10.46 1.71 3.18
N THR A 65 -9.44 1.98 2.39
CA THR A 65 -9.35 3.20 1.58
C THR A 65 -10.03 3.08 0.22
N GLN A 66 -10.13 1.86 -0.33
CA GLN A 66 -10.58 1.60 -1.69
C GLN A 66 -9.77 2.34 -2.77
N ILE A 67 -8.56 2.80 -2.43
CA ILE A 67 -7.65 3.46 -3.37
C ILE A 67 -7.08 2.41 -4.32
N PRO A 68 -7.17 2.60 -5.65
CA PRO A 68 -6.50 1.71 -6.58
C PRO A 68 -4.97 1.72 -6.34
N PRO A 69 -4.28 0.56 -6.29
CA PRO A 69 -2.86 0.52 -5.97
C PRO A 69 -1.98 1.39 -6.86
N ALA A 70 -2.31 1.56 -8.14
CA ALA A 70 -1.56 2.45 -9.04
C ALA A 70 -1.49 3.92 -8.58
N TYR A 71 -2.40 4.35 -7.71
CA TYR A 71 -2.43 5.71 -7.14
C TYR A 71 -1.78 5.81 -5.75
N ILE A 72 -1.18 4.72 -5.27
CA ILE A 72 -0.47 4.68 -4.00
C ILE A 72 1.01 4.96 -4.25
N TYR A 73 1.52 6.01 -3.61
CA TYR A 73 2.94 6.36 -3.70
C TYR A 73 3.84 5.30 -3.05
N PRO A 74 5.05 5.03 -3.58
CA PRO A 74 5.97 4.03 -3.02
C PRO A 74 6.27 4.17 -1.53
N ASN A 75 6.26 5.40 -0.98
CA ASN A 75 6.50 5.59 0.45
C ASN A 75 5.42 4.93 1.33
N MET A 76 4.15 4.92 0.86
CA MET A 76 3.07 4.23 1.58
C MET A 76 3.28 2.71 1.58
N VAL A 77 3.72 2.17 0.43
CA VAL A 77 4.09 0.75 0.33
C VAL A 77 5.20 0.43 1.31
N ARG A 78 6.25 1.26 1.36
CA ARG A 78 7.38 1.08 2.27
C ARG A 78 6.95 1.09 3.73
N VAL A 79 6.07 2.02 4.12
CA VAL A 79 5.54 2.08 5.49
C VAL A 79 4.70 0.84 5.80
N LEU A 80 3.74 0.49 4.95
CA LEU A 80 2.84 -0.63 5.21
C LEU A 80 3.59 -1.98 5.25
N MET A 81 4.54 -2.19 4.34
CA MET A 81 5.38 -3.39 4.34
C MET A 81 6.34 -3.39 5.52
N GLY A 82 6.99 -2.26 5.82
CA GLY A 82 7.89 -2.12 6.97
C GLY A 82 7.18 -2.35 8.30
N CYS A 83 6.02 -1.74 8.51
CA CYS A 83 5.21 -1.97 9.72
C CYS A 83 4.75 -3.43 9.84
N SER A 84 4.37 -4.07 8.72
CA SER A 84 4.02 -5.49 8.72
C SER A 84 5.20 -6.37 9.14
N ILE A 85 6.40 -6.10 8.63
CA ILE A 85 7.62 -6.83 8.99
C ILE A 85 7.97 -6.61 10.46
N LEU A 86 7.92 -5.37 10.94
CA LEU A 86 8.17 -5.05 12.35
C LEU A 86 7.16 -5.75 13.26
N SER A 87 5.88 -5.75 12.88
CA SER A 87 4.83 -6.45 13.62
C SER A 87 5.12 -7.96 13.73
N MET A 88 5.57 -8.59 12.65
CA MET A 88 5.94 -10.01 12.66
C MET A 88 7.21 -10.29 13.47
N LEU A 89 8.25 -9.46 13.34
CA LEU A 89 9.53 -9.67 14.01
C LEU A 89 9.45 -9.45 15.51
N PHE A 90 8.66 -8.50 15.96
CA PHE A 90 8.56 -8.11 17.36
C PHE A 90 7.24 -8.53 18.01
N ASN A 91 6.40 -9.28 17.27
CA ASN A 91 5.08 -9.73 17.74
C ASN A 91 4.22 -8.58 18.30
N LEU A 92 4.15 -7.46 17.56
CA LEU A 92 3.52 -6.22 18.03
C LEU A 92 2.01 -6.17 17.81
N ASP A 93 1.45 -7.01 16.95
CA ASP A 93 0.03 -6.99 16.55
C ASP A 93 -0.45 -5.60 16.10
N LEU A 94 0.36 -4.94 15.25
CA LEU A 94 0.07 -3.61 14.73
C LEU A 94 -1.18 -3.61 13.84
N SER A 95 -2.17 -2.82 14.22
CA SER A 95 -3.37 -2.56 13.43
C SER A 95 -3.17 -1.42 12.43
N LEU A 96 -4.03 -1.36 11.41
CA LEU A 96 -4.05 -0.24 10.46
C LEU A 96 -4.30 1.10 11.15
N LEU A 97 -5.13 1.14 12.20
CA LEU A 97 -5.44 2.37 12.94
C LEU A 97 -4.21 2.97 13.60
N GLU A 98 -3.34 2.14 14.16
CA GLU A 98 -2.08 2.59 14.77
C GLU A 98 -1.13 3.16 13.72
N VAL A 99 -1.05 2.54 12.55
CA VAL A 99 -0.26 3.09 11.44
C VAL A 99 -0.82 4.43 10.98
N LEU A 100 -2.15 4.56 10.82
CA LEU A 100 -2.80 5.80 10.41
C LEU A 100 -2.80 6.89 11.51
N PHE A 101 -2.55 6.51 12.75
CA PHE A 101 -2.30 7.46 13.83
C PHE A 101 -0.92 8.13 13.70
N ILE A 102 0.09 7.34 13.30
CA ILE A 102 1.47 7.82 13.12
C ILE A 102 1.63 8.54 11.78
N TYR A 103 0.98 8.02 10.72
CA TYR A 103 1.11 8.52 9.34
C TYR A 103 -0.24 8.98 8.80
N SER A 104 -0.32 10.23 8.37
CA SER A 104 -1.50 10.78 7.69
C SER A 104 -1.43 10.51 6.19
N ILE A 105 -2.60 10.24 5.60
CA ILE A 105 -2.74 10.14 4.14
C ILE A 105 -2.83 11.55 3.55
N LYS A 106 -1.96 11.87 2.61
CA LYS A 106 -1.98 13.11 1.85
C LYS A 106 -2.22 12.83 0.37
N LYS A 107 -3.18 13.53 -0.22
CA LYS A 107 -3.43 13.51 -1.66
C LYS A 107 -2.55 14.54 -2.37
N GLY A 108 -1.76 14.09 -3.33
CA GLY A 108 -0.91 14.95 -4.17
C GLY A 108 -1.66 15.55 -5.37
N LYS A 109 -0.94 16.33 -6.19
CA LYS A 109 -1.51 17.04 -7.35
C LYS A 109 -2.04 16.12 -8.46
N ASN A 110 -1.45 14.92 -8.62
CA ASN A 110 -1.80 13.96 -9.67
C ASN A 110 -2.71 12.83 -9.14
N ASP A 111 -3.54 13.13 -8.15
CA ASP A 111 -4.39 12.16 -7.47
C ASP A 111 -3.64 11.01 -6.80
N ILE A 112 -2.31 11.10 -6.69
CA ILE A 112 -1.47 10.10 -6.03
C ILE A 112 -1.49 10.34 -4.51
N PHE A 113 -1.71 9.29 -3.76
CA PHE A 113 -1.75 9.31 -2.30
C PHE A 113 -0.38 8.94 -1.71
N SER A 114 0.02 9.66 -0.69
CA SER A 114 1.28 9.43 0.04
C SER A 114 1.08 9.48 1.54
N PHE A 115 1.99 8.87 2.29
CA PHE A 115 2.06 9.03 3.74
C PHE A 115 2.97 10.21 4.13
N VAL A 116 2.52 10.94 5.14
CA VAL A 116 3.30 11.96 5.83
C VAL A 116 3.24 11.66 7.31
N ALA A 117 4.38 11.67 7.98
CA ALA A 117 4.41 11.46 9.41
C ALA A 117 3.69 12.59 10.15
N SER A 118 2.61 12.25 10.84
CA SER A 118 1.91 13.17 11.75
C SER A 118 2.64 13.32 13.07
N LEU A 119 3.31 12.26 13.49
CA LEU A 119 4.09 12.18 14.71
C LEU A 119 5.52 11.72 14.37
N PRO A 120 6.41 12.65 13.96
CA PRO A 120 7.76 12.31 13.51
C PRO A 120 8.58 11.53 14.54
N SER A 121 8.37 11.78 15.82
CA SER A 121 9.07 11.09 16.92
C SER A 121 8.63 9.63 17.12
N LEU A 122 7.49 9.22 16.54
CA LEU A 122 6.95 7.87 16.63
C LEU A 122 7.05 7.09 15.31
N GLN A 123 7.81 7.61 14.35
CA GLN A 123 7.99 6.92 13.07
C GLN A 123 8.62 5.54 13.26
N LEU A 124 7.91 4.50 12.82
CA LEU A 124 8.43 3.14 12.80
C LEU A 124 9.30 2.88 11.56
N VAL A 125 8.97 3.52 10.46
CA VAL A 125 9.71 3.45 9.19
C VAL A 125 10.18 4.86 8.84
N THR A 126 11.49 5.04 8.76
CA THR A 126 12.15 6.33 8.49
C THR A 126 12.78 6.35 7.10
N SER A 127 13.41 7.46 6.73
CA SER A 127 14.11 7.63 5.44
C SER A 127 13.21 7.32 4.24
N LEU A 128 11.98 7.81 4.32
CA LEU A 128 11.02 7.66 3.23
C LEU A 128 11.50 8.48 2.02
N PRO A 129 11.47 7.92 0.80
CA PRO A 129 11.84 8.66 -0.38
C PRO A 129 10.90 9.83 -0.60
N ASP A 130 11.47 10.98 -0.92
CA ASP A 130 10.71 12.14 -1.33
C ASP A 130 9.94 11.84 -2.61
N SER A 131 8.79 12.51 -2.77
CA SER A 131 7.92 12.38 -3.94
C SER A 131 8.61 12.97 -5.18
N THR A 132 9.48 12.20 -5.81
CA THR A 132 10.07 12.56 -7.09
C THR A 132 9.10 12.23 -8.23
N LYS A 133 9.16 13.04 -9.28
CA LYS A 133 8.29 12.98 -10.47
C LYS A 133 8.36 11.67 -11.27
N GLU A 134 9.21 10.73 -10.87
CA GLU A 134 9.47 9.48 -11.59
C GLU A 134 8.62 8.28 -11.13
N ALA A 135 7.87 8.43 -10.05
CA ALA A 135 7.10 7.33 -9.44
C ALA A 135 5.97 6.75 -10.32
N ALA A 136 5.68 7.37 -11.46
CA ALA A 136 4.60 6.97 -12.36
C ALA A 136 5.08 6.21 -13.61
N LYS A 137 6.37 5.88 -13.73
CA LYS A 137 6.88 5.21 -14.93
C LYS A 137 6.84 3.69 -14.81
N GLY A 138 6.10 3.08 -15.72
CA GLY A 138 6.01 1.62 -15.86
C GLY A 138 4.99 0.98 -14.92
N HIS A 139 3.90 0.51 -15.53
CA HIS A 139 2.85 -0.19 -14.83
C HIS A 139 3.07 -1.70 -14.91
N VAL A 140 2.59 -2.40 -13.89
CA VAL A 140 2.63 -3.85 -13.77
C VAL A 140 1.20 -4.31 -13.53
N LEU A 141 0.66 -5.04 -14.51
CA LEU A 141 -0.64 -5.69 -14.36
C LEU A 141 -0.45 -7.01 -13.66
N VAL A 142 -1.17 -7.22 -12.58
CA VAL A 142 -1.14 -8.46 -11.80
C VAL A 142 -2.54 -9.07 -11.78
N LYS A 143 -2.66 -10.32 -12.25
CA LYS A 143 -3.94 -11.05 -12.32
C LYS A 143 -3.92 -12.29 -11.43
N GLY A 144 -5.10 -12.67 -10.92
CA GLY A 144 -5.33 -13.90 -10.18
C GLY A 144 -5.90 -13.71 -8.78
N LEU A 145 -6.19 -14.83 -8.12
CA LEU A 145 -6.77 -14.86 -6.76
C LEU A 145 -5.74 -14.63 -5.63
N TRP A 146 -4.52 -14.37 -5.99
CA TRP A 146 -3.36 -14.22 -5.11
C TRP A 146 -3.49 -13.11 -4.05
N ALA A 147 -4.25 -12.07 -4.35
CA ALA A 147 -4.35 -10.91 -3.46
C ALA A 147 -5.28 -11.15 -2.27
N GLY A 148 -6.23 -12.10 -2.40
CA GLY A 148 -7.32 -12.23 -1.45
C GLY A 148 -8.18 -10.96 -1.33
N LEU A 149 -8.05 -10.03 -2.28
CA LEU A 149 -8.79 -8.76 -2.29
C LEU A 149 -10.25 -8.94 -2.70
N THR A 150 -10.53 -9.97 -3.48
CA THR A 150 -11.88 -10.33 -3.93
C THR A 150 -12.66 -11.12 -2.89
N VAL A 151 -11.98 -11.66 -1.87
CA VAL A 151 -12.57 -12.53 -0.85
C VAL A 151 -12.41 -11.89 0.53
N HIS A 152 -12.99 -10.70 0.70
CA HIS A 152 -13.18 -10.16 2.04
C HIS A 152 -14.59 -10.53 2.51
N PRO A 153 -14.78 -11.10 3.71
CA PRO A 153 -16.08 -11.56 4.19
C PRO A 153 -17.14 -10.46 4.22
N ASP A 154 -16.73 -9.22 4.48
CA ASP A 154 -17.67 -8.12 4.72
C ASP A 154 -17.67 -7.04 3.62
N ARG A 155 -16.69 -7.03 2.71
CA ARG A 155 -16.57 -5.95 1.73
C ARG A 155 -15.77 -6.33 0.50
N HIS A 156 -16.38 -6.20 -0.66
CA HIS A 156 -15.67 -6.29 -1.95
C HIS A 156 -14.69 -5.12 -2.11
N PHE A 157 -13.50 -5.41 -2.64
CA PHE A 157 -12.59 -4.37 -3.10
C PHE A 157 -13.13 -3.81 -4.43
N ALA A 158 -13.75 -2.63 -4.35
CA ALA A 158 -14.20 -1.87 -5.52
C ALA A 158 -13.35 -0.59 -5.59
N PRO A 159 -12.43 -0.46 -6.56
CA PRO A 159 -11.60 0.72 -6.70
C PRO A 159 -12.44 1.99 -6.73
N ASN A 160 -12.09 2.96 -5.91
CA ASN A 160 -12.83 4.21 -5.83
C ASN A 160 -12.44 5.13 -6.99
N GLN A 161 -13.25 5.17 -8.03
CA GLN A 161 -13.02 6.00 -9.21
C GLN A 161 -12.98 7.50 -8.89
N SER A 162 -13.66 7.93 -7.84
CA SER A 162 -13.64 9.33 -7.41
C SER A 162 -12.39 9.70 -6.61
N LEU A 163 -11.52 8.74 -6.31
CA LEU A 163 -10.32 8.90 -5.47
C LEU A 163 -10.62 9.60 -4.12
N LYS A 164 -11.83 9.42 -3.60
CA LYS A 164 -12.23 9.92 -2.28
C LYS A 164 -12.02 8.81 -1.26
N VAL A 165 -11.20 9.09 -0.27
CA VAL A 165 -11.04 8.17 0.87
C VAL A 165 -12.26 8.31 1.77
N PRO A 166 -13.04 7.22 1.99
CA PRO A 166 -14.19 7.27 2.86
C PRO A 166 -13.78 7.71 4.28
N GLY A 167 -14.39 8.77 4.80
CA GLY A 167 -14.20 9.18 6.19
C GLY A 167 -12.92 9.96 6.50
N MET A 168 -12.13 10.39 5.50
CA MET A 168 -10.93 11.19 5.75
C MET A 168 -11.22 12.48 6.54
N ASN A 169 -12.39 13.08 6.34
CA ASN A 169 -12.86 14.23 7.14
C ASN A 169 -13.33 13.82 8.55
N LYS A 170 -13.55 12.54 8.81
CA LYS A 170 -14.03 12.01 10.10
C LYS A 170 -12.93 11.28 10.89
N LEU A 171 -11.84 10.89 10.26
CA LEU A 171 -10.74 10.17 10.92
C LEU A 171 -10.06 11.03 11.99
N PHE A 172 -10.04 12.37 11.80
CA PHE A 172 -9.57 13.31 12.81
C PHE A 172 -10.52 13.47 13.99
N LEU A 173 -11.79 13.06 13.86
CA LEU A 173 -12.83 13.23 14.90
C LEU A 173 -13.10 11.96 15.71
N VAL A 174 -12.58 10.81 15.30
CA VAL A 174 -12.84 9.50 15.94
C VAL A 174 -11.54 8.87 16.45
N LEU A 175 -10.58 9.68 16.87
CA LEU A 175 -9.53 9.16 17.75
C LEU A 175 -10.16 9.06 19.16
N PRO A 176 -10.51 7.85 19.65
CA PRO A 176 -10.76 7.70 21.07
C PRO A 176 -9.48 8.15 21.76
N ARG A 177 -9.59 8.89 22.85
CA ARG A 177 -8.51 9.18 23.76
C ARG A 177 -7.93 7.84 24.19
N PHE A 178 -6.95 7.34 23.46
CA PHE A 178 -6.16 6.21 23.91
C PHE A 178 -5.41 6.68 25.15
N GLN A 179 -5.89 6.28 26.31
CA GLN A 179 -5.04 6.23 27.48
C GLN A 179 -3.87 5.31 27.14
N VAL A 180 -2.73 5.93 26.91
CA VAL A 180 -1.46 5.21 26.94
C VAL A 180 -1.38 4.58 28.32
N ARG A 181 -1.70 3.30 28.43
CA ARG A 181 -1.37 2.53 29.62
C ARG A 181 0.14 2.57 29.72
N SER A 182 0.62 3.35 30.68
CA SER A 182 1.99 3.33 31.13
C SER A 182 2.31 1.96 31.74
N ALA A 183 2.65 1.01 30.90
CA ALA A 183 3.10 -0.32 31.29
C ALA A 183 4.61 -0.51 31.09
N LEU A 184 5.38 0.59 31.14
CA LEU A 184 6.83 0.55 31.04
C LEU A 184 7.49 1.49 32.07
N LEU A 185 7.08 1.40 33.34
CA LEU A 185 7.91 1.87 34.46
C LEU A 185 7.52 1.05 35.69
N GLY A 186 8.17 -0.07 35.86
CA GLY A 186 8.00 -0.91 37.02
C GLY A 186 8.92 -2.12 36.96
N GLY A 187 10.15 -1.96 37.42
CA GLY A 187 11.08 -3.06 37.59
C GLY A 187 12.51 -2.58 37.50
#